data_a1647294c1d740487e93527b7c954a3a
#
_entry.id   a1647294c1d740487e93527b7c954a3a
#
_cell.length_a   1.000
_cell.length_b   1.000
_cell.length_c   1.000
_cell.angle_alpha   90.00
_cell.angle_beta   90.00
_cell.angle_gamma   90.00
#
_symmetry.space_group_name_H-M   'P 1'
#
loop_
_entity.id
_entity.type
_entity.pdbx_description
1 polymer ?
#
loop_
_entity_poly.entity_id
_entity_poly.type
_entity_poly.pdbx_seq_one_letter_code
_entity_poly.pdbx_strand_id
1 'polypeptide(L)'
;MVLSLIHILGYKEAAASGSNAFKVGRYYHTDWMTETDMQFRIDGLSMDAVYENLVRQIAGDALQSDSGESLRASVERDEKRRQMEKQIAALESKMLKEKQLNRQVEMNAELKRLRKELETNT
;
A
#
# COMPACT_ATOMS: atom_id res chain seq x y z
N MET A 1 10.82 6.30 -31.57
CA MET A 1 9.99 5.36 -30.77
C MET A 1 10.18 5.69 -29.29
N VAL A 2 9.12 5.98 -28.60
CA VAL A 2 9.17 6.21 -27.15
C VAL A 2 8.90 4.88 -26.44
N LEU A 3 9.88 4.41 -25.66
CA LEU A 3 9.72 3.21 -24.85
C LEU A 3 9.07 3.59 -23.51
N SER A 4 7.97 2.90 -23.18
CA SER A 4 7.37 3.01 -21.86
C SER A 4 7.84 1.86 -20.99
N LEU A 5 8.24 2.17 -19.77
CA LEU A 5 8.79 1.21 -18.82
C LEU A 5 8.02 1.29 -17.50
N ILE A 6 7.95 0.17 -16.82
CA ILE A 6 7.42 0.07 -15.44
C ILE A 6 8.55 -0.46 -14.55
N HIS A 7 8.69 0.13 -13.37
CA HIS A 7 9.69 -0.30 -12.38
C HIS A 7 8.99 -1.05 -11.28
N ILE A 8 9.54 -2.19 -10.91
CA ILE A 8 8.99 -3.08 -9.88
C ILE A 8 10.08 -3.36 -8.86
N LEU A 9 9.76 -3.16 -7.58
CA LEU A 9 10.67 -3.44 -6.48
C LEU A 9 9.95 -4.24 -5.40
N GLY A 10 10.56 -5.35 -4.97
CA GLY A 10 10.04 -6.17 -3.88
C GLY A 10 10.42 -5.61 -2.52
N TYR A 11 9.46 -5.50 -1.61
CA TYR A 11 9.73 -5.15 -0.22
C TYR A 11 10.21 -6.37 0.56
N LYS A 12 11.39 -6.24 1.15
CA LYS A 12 12.08 -7.29 1.87
C LYS A 12 11.62 -7.37 3.33
N GLU A 13 11.18 -8.54 3.75
CA GLU A 13 10.75 -8.81 5.12
C GLU A 13 11.52 -9.99 5.70
N ALA A 14 11.66 -10.03 7.04
CA ALA A 14 12.19 -11.21 7.72
C ALA A 14 11.23 -12.39 7.54
N ALA A 15 11.76 -13.55 7.16
CA ALA A 15 10.95 -14.73 6.90
C ALA A 15 10.42 -15.40 8.19
N ALA A 16 11.22 -15.38 9.25
CA ALA A 16 10.86 -15.94 10.55
C ALA A 16 11.69 -15.29 11.66
N SER A 17 11.15 -15.32 12.87
CA SER A 17 11.89 -14.86 14.05
C SER A 17 13.14 -15.70 14.28
N GLY A 18 14.29 -15.05 14.45
CA GLY A 18 15.57 -15.69 14.68
C GLY A 18 16.25 -16.26 13.44
N SER A 19 15.67 -16.12 12.26
CA SER A 19 16.27 -16.51 10.98
C SER A 19 16.96 -15.33 10.30
N ASN A 20 18.08 -15.58 9.64
CA ASN A 20 18.73 -14.61 8.75
C ASN A 20 18.11 -14.61 7.34
N ALA A 21 17.13 -15.47 7.09
CA ALA A 21 16.40 -15.52 5.83
C ALA A 21 15.40 -14.37 5.73
N PHE A 22 15.10 -13.98 4.50
CA PHE A 22 14.08 -12.99 4.21
C PHE A 22 13.19 -13.48 3.08
N LYS A 23 12.03 -12.85 2.98
CA LYS A 23 11.06 -13.08 1.90
C LYS A 23 10.64 -11.74 1.31
N VAL A 24 10.06 -11.77 0.14
CA VAL A 24 9.41 -10.60 -0.44
C VAL A 24 7.96 -10.58 0.05
N GLY A 25 7.62 -9.57 0.84
CA GLY A 25 6.26 -9.41 1.37
C GLY A 25 5.31 -8.82 0.35
N ARG A 26 5.78 -7.84 -0.41
CA ARG A 26 4.98 -7.14 -1.40
C ARG A 26 5.87 -6.55 -2.48
N TYR A 27 5.34 -6.47 -3.71
CA TYR A 27 5.96 -5.73 -4.80
C TYR A 27 5.28 -4.39 -4.96
N TYR A 28 6.08 -3.33 -5.06
CA TYR A 28 5.63 -1.99 -5.44
C TYR A 28 6.08 -1.71 -6.87
N HIS A 29 5.33 -0.92 -7.59
CA HIS A 29 5.66 -0.58 -8.97
C HIS A 29 5.27 0.85 -9.29
N THR A 30 5.97 1.41 -10.28
CA THR A 30 5.59 2.70 -10.87
C THR A 30 4.49 2.48 -11.90
N ASP A 31 3.87 3.57 -12.34
CA ASP A 31 3.09 3.55 -13.58
C ASP A 31 4.03 3.42 -14.78
N TRP A 32 3.48 3.14 -15.93
CA TRP A 32 4.23 3.17 -17.17
C TRP A 32 4.74 4.58 -17.44
N MET A 33 6.02 4.72 -17.64
CA MET A 33 6.66 6.01 -17.88
C MET A 33 7.73 5.91 -18.95
N THR A 34 8.09 7.04 -19.55
CA THR A 34 9.18 7.10 -20.54
C THR A 34 10.53 7.08 -19.82
N GLU A 35 11.58 6.73 -20.56
CA GLU A 35 12.95 6.75 -20.03
C GLU A 35 13.34 8.13 -19.47
N THR A 36 12.89 9.19 -20.09
CA THR A 36 13.17 10.56 -19.64
C THR A 36 12.45 10.96 -18.38
N ASP A 37 11.33 10.30 -18.05
CA ASP A 37 10.58 10.54 -16.80
C ASP A 37 11.14 9.76 -15.62
N MET A 38 12.08 8.85 -15.86
CA MET A 38 12.71 8.01 -14.85
C MET A 38 13.87 8.73 -14.18
N GLN A 39 13.60 9.40 -13.09
CA GLN A 39 14.63 10.07 -12.29
C GLN A 39 14.62 9.55 -10.89
N PHE A 40 15.24 8.38 -10.69
CA PHE A 40 15.44 7.84 -9.35
C PHE A 40 16.70 8.43 -8.72
N ARG A 41 16.57 8.83 -7.46
CA ARG A 41 17.67 9.37 -6.67
C ARG A 41 18.27 8.26 -5.80
N ILE A 42 19.57 8.13 -5.86
CA ILE A 42 20.32 7.29 -4.92
C ILE A 42 20.75 8.20 -3.78
N ASP A 43 20.03 8.11 -2.66
CA ASP A 43 20.20 9.00 -1.52
C ASP A 43 20.09 8.20 -0.22
N GLY A 44 20.96 8.50 0.73
CA GLY A 44 20.97 7.85 2.03
C GLY A 44 22.38 7.69 2.58
N LEU A 45 22.48 7.66 3.91
CA LEU A 45 23.75 7.54 4.63
C LEU A 45 24.23 6.08 4.79
N SER A 46 23.39 5.12 4.40
CA SER A 46 23.68 3.69 4.44
C SER A 46 23.00 2.98 3.29
N MET A 47 23.39 1.73 3.02
CA MET A 47 22.73 0.92 2.00
C MET A 47 21.25 0.68 2.34
N ASP A 48 20.92 0.50 3.60
CA ASP A 48 19.53 0.35 4.04
C ASP A 48 18.72 1.61 3.76
N ALA A 49 19.28 2.79 4.03
CA ALA A 49 18.63 4.06 3.73
C ALA A 49 18.43 4.27 2.23
N VAL A 50 19.40 3.90 1.40
CA VAL A 50 19.29 3.94 -0.07
C VAL A 50 18.17 3.03 -0.55
N TYR A 51 18.11 1.81 -0.03
CA TYR A 51 17.05 0.84 -0.36
C TYR A 51 15.66 1.37 0.02
N GLU A 52 15.50 1.89 1.24
CA GLU A 52 14.23 2.46 1.72
C GLU A 52 13.78 3.63 0.84
N ASN A 53 14.70 4.52 0.48
CA ASN A 53 14.42 5.66 -0.39
C ASN A 53 13.98 5.21 -1.79
N LEU A 54 14.60 4.18 -2.35
CA LEU A 54 14.20 3.61 -3.64
C LEU A 54 12.81 2.98 -3.57
N VAL A 55 12.50 2.23 -2.51
CA VAL A 55 11.16 1.66 -2.31
C VAL A 55 10.11 2.76 -2.26
N ARG A 56 10.36 3.84 -1.52
CA ARG A 56 9.43 4.97 -1.42
C ARG A 56 9.25 5.70 -2.75
N GLN A 57 10.32 5.90 -3.51
CA GLN A 57 10.24 6.54 -4.84
C GLN A 57 9.38 5.71 -5.80
N ILE A 58 9.53 4.40 -5.80
CA ILE A 58 8.79 3.50 -6.68
C ILE A 58 7.34 3.35 -6.22
N ALA A 59 7.10 3.22 -4.93
CA ALA A 59 5.76 3.09 -4.37
C ALA A 59 4.93 4.39 -4.46
N GLY A 60 5.59 5.55 -4.51
CA GLY A 60 4.94 6.85 -4.63
C GLY A 60 3.96 7.11 -3.48
N ASP A 61 2.73 7.48 -3.81
CA ASP A 61 1.71 7.87 -2.84
C ASP A 61 1.34 6.77 -1.84
N ALA A 62 1.53 5.49 -2.21
CA ALA A 62 1.19 4.37 -1.33
C ALA A 62 2.00 4.36 -0.02
N LEU A 63 3.23 4.85 -0.06
CA LEU A 63 4.14 4.88 1.09
C LEU A 63 4.59 6.28 1.50
N GLN A 64 3.88 7.32 1.09
CA GLN A 64 4.19 8.68 1.53
C GLN A 64 3.98 8.85 3.04
N SER A 65 4.90 9.58 3.65
CA SER A 65 4.83 9.92 5.07
C SER A 65 5.43 11.30 5.30
N ASP A 66 4.67 12.16 5.93
CA ASP A 66 5.11 13.52 6.27
C ASP A 66 5.83 13.58 7.64
N SER A 67 5.81 12.50 8.38
CA SER A 67 6.22 12.47 9.79
C SER A 67 7.56 11.77 10.08
N GLY A 68 8.32 11.41 9.05
CA GLY A 68 9.55 10.64 9.22
C GLY A 68 9.32 9.21 9.70
N GLU A 69 8.15 8.67 9.44
CA GLU A 69 7.74 7.31 9.75
C GLU A 69 8.69 6.28 9.10
N SER A 70 8.99 5.19 9.81
CA SER A 70 9.81 4.13 9.26
C SER A 70 9.15 3.48 8.04
N LEU A 71 9.96 2.93 7.12
CA LEU A 71 9.44 2.23 5.96
C LEU A 71 8.52 1.08 6.36
N ARG A 72 8.89 0.32 7.38
CA ARG A 72 8.07 -0.78 7.89
C ARG A 72 6.69 -0.32 8.35
N ALA A 73 6.64 0.76 9.12
CA ALA A 73 5.37 1.34 9.58
C ALA A 73 4.51 1.83 8.41
N SER A 74 5.13 2.44 7.40
CA SER A 74 4.43 2.87 6.18
C SER A 74 3.85 1.68 5.40
N VAL A 75 4.60 0.58 5.29
CA VAL A 75 4.14 -0.65 4.63
C VAL A 75 2.99 -1.30 5.40
N GLU A 76 3.08 -1.38 6.72
CA GLU A 76 2.02 -1.91 7.58
C GLU A 76 0.73 -1.07 7.46
N ARG A 77 0.86 0.24 7.44
CA ARG A 77 -0.26 1.16 7.22
C ARG A 77 -0.90 0.96 5.84
N ASP A 78 -0.10 0.85 4.79
CA ASP A 78 -0.58 0.58 3.43
C ASP A 78 -1.33 -0.74 3.35
N GLU A 79 -0.81 -1.79 3.96
CA GLU A 79 -1.45 -3.10 4.00
C GLU A 79 -2.79 -3.05 4.73
N LYS A 80 -2.82 -2.39 5.89
CA LYS A 80 -4.06 -2.20 6.66
C LYS A 80 -5.11 -1.45 5.85
N ARG A 81 -4.71 -0.37 5.16
CA ARG A 81 -5.60 0.40 4.28
C ARG A 81 -6.18 -0.48 3.18
N ARG A 82 -5.36 -1.29 2.53
CA ARG A 82 -5.80 -2.20 1.46
C ARG A 82 -6.78 -3.26 1.95
N GLN A 83 -6.56 -3.79 3.15
CA GLN A 83 -7.49 -4.75 3.76
C GLN A 83 -8.84 -4.10 4.07
N MET A 84 -8.83 -2.88 4.59
CA MET A 84 -10.06 -2.12 4.83
C MET A 84 -10.81 -1.81 3.53
N GLU A 85 -10.12 -1.42 2.48
CA GLU A 85 -10.71 -1.20 1.15
C GLU A 85 -11.37 -2.46 0.61
N LYS A 86 -10.75 -3.63 0.80
CA LYS A 86 -11.34 -4.92 0.41
C LYS A 86 -12.60 -5.24 1.21
N GLN A 87 -12.58 -4.99 2.52
CA GLN A 87 -13.75 -5.20 3.38
C GLN A 87 -14.92 -4.30 2.95
N ILE A 88 -14.63 -3.03 2.66
CA ILE A 88 -15.64 -2.08 2.17
C ILE A 88 -16.24 -2.57 0.85
N ALA A 89 -15.41 -2.96 -0.11
CA ALA A 89 -15.88 -3.45 -1.41
C ALA A 89 -16.73 -4.71 -1.28
N ALA A 90 -16.33 -5.65 -0.42
CA ALA A 90 -17.08 -6.87 -0.15
C ALA A 90 -18.44 -6.58 0.48
N LEU A 91 -18.49 -5.66 1.45
CA LEU A 91 -19.72 -5.27 2.13
C LEU A 91 -20.66 -4.50 1.22
N GLU A 92 -20.14 -3.60 0.38
CA GLU A 92 -20.93 -2.93 -0.67
C GLU A 92 -21.60 -3.91 -1.62
N SER A 93 -20.84 -4.93 -2.06
CA SER A 93 -21.37 -5.98 -2.93
C SER A 93 -22.47 -6.79 -2.25
N LYS A 94 -22.31 -7.13 -0.97
CA LYS A 94 -23.34 -7.82 -0.19
C LYS A 94 -24.59 -6.96 -0.01
N MET A 95 -24.41 -5.67 0.29
CA MET A 95 -25.52 -4.74 0.49
C MET A 95 -26.40 -4.64 -0.78
N LEU A 96 -25.78 -4.60 -1.96
CA LEU A 96 -26.53 -4.56 -3.23
C LEU A 96 -27.34 -5.82 -3.48
N LYS A 97 -26.94 -6.97 -2.95
CA LYS A 97 -27.63 -8.26 -3.08
C LYS A 97 -28.64 -8.52 -1.97
N GLU A 98 -28.60 -7.76 -0.89
CA GLU A 98 -29.45 -7.98 0.27
C GLU A 98 -30.87 -7.49 -0.02
N LYS A 99 -31.85 -8.35 0.25
CA LYS A 99 -33.27 -8.07 -0.01
C LYS A 99 -33.99 -7.54 1.24
N GLN A 100 -33.46 -7.81 2.42
CA GLN A 100 -34.07 -7.40 3.69
C GLN A 100 -33.60 -6.00 4.09
N LEU A 101 -34.54 -5.09 4.25
CA LEU A 101 -34.24 -3.68 4.57
C LEU A 101 -33.44 -3.53 5.87
N ASN A 102 -33.80 -4.27 6.91
CA ASN A 102 -33.11 -4.20 8.21
C ASN A 102 -31.63 -4.55 8.06
N ARG A 103 -31.30 -5.58 7.29
CA ARG A 103 -29.93 -5.98 7.02
C ARG A 103 -29.19 -4.95 6.18
N GLN A 104 -29.86 -4.34 5.20
CA GLN A 104 -29.26 -3.25 4.42
C GLN A 104 -28.90 -2.06 5.28
N VAL A 105 -29.76 -1.71 6.25
CA VAL A 105 -29.50 -0.62 7.19
C VAL A 105 -28.27 -0.92 8.07
N GLU A 106 -28.17 -2.15 8.59
CA GLU A 106 -27.03 -2.59 9.40
C GLU A 106 -25.73 -2.56 8.57
N MET A 107 -25.76 -3.06 7.35
CA MET A 107 -24.62 -3.05 6.42
C MET A 107 -24.19 -1.62 6.08
N ASN A 108 -25.15 -0.72 5.87
CA ASN A 108 -24.85 0.68 5.57
C ASN A 108 -24.21 1.38 6.77
N ALA A 109 -24.64 1.09 8.00
CA ALA A 109 -24.04 1.62 9.21
C ALA A 109 -22.58 1.15 9.35
N GLU A 110 -22.33 -0.14 9.09
CA GLU A 110 -20.99 -0.72 9.10
C GLU A 110 -20.09 -0.12 8.01
N LEU A 111 -20.62 0.10 6.79
CA LEU A 111 -19.90 0.79 5.72
C LEU A 111 -19.48 2.19 6.11
N LYS A 112 -20.35 2.95 6.74
CA LYS A 112 -20.04 4.30 7.22
C LYS A 112 -18.92 4.26 8.26
N ARG A 113 -18.97 3.29 9.18
CA ARG A 113 -17.93 3.09 10.18
C ARG A 113 -16.58 2.79 9.54
N LEU A 114 -16.54 1.84 8.61
CA LEU A 114 -15.30 1.44 7.91
C LEU A 114 -14.72 2.58 7.08
N ARG A 115 -15.55 3.32 6.36
CA ARG A 115 -15.10 4.47 5.58
C ARG A 115 -14.49 5.57 6.46
N LYS A 116 -15.12 5.85 7.60
CA LYS A 116 -14.60 6.82 8.56
C LYS A 116 -13.26 6.36 9.17
N GLU A 117 -13.14 5.09 9.49
CA GLU A 117 -11.90 4.50 9.98
C GLU A 117 -10.79 4.58 8.91
N LEU A 118 -11.12 4.32 7.65
CA LEU A 118 -10.19 4.44 6.54
C LEU A 118 -9.68 5.87 6.39
N GLU A 119 -10.54 6.87 6.46
CA GLU A 119 -10.16 8.29 6.40
C GLU A 119 -9.23 8.67 7.55
N THR A 120 -9.45 8.13 8.73
CA THR A 120 -8.63 8.42 9.92
C THR A 120 -7.23 7.80 9.82
N ASN A 121 -7.10 6.68 9.12
CA ASN A 121 -5.84 5.95 8.98
C ASN A 121 -5.02 6.30 7.72
N THR A 122 -5.50 7.20 6.91
CA THR A 122 -4.77 7.68 5.72
C THR A 122 -4.02 8.98 5.94
#